data_da707dc7093a6f6e85b49d7c3bdd864b
#
_entry.id   da707dc7093a6f6e85b49d7c3bdd864b
#
_cell.length_a   1.000
_cell.length_b   1.000
_cell.length_c   1.000
_cell.angle_alpha   90.00
_cell.angle_beta   90.00
_cell.angle_gamma   90.00
#
_symmetry.space_group_name_H-M   'P 1'
#
loop_
_entity.id
_entity.type
_entity.pdbx_description
1 polymer ?
#
loop_
_entity_poly.entity_id
_entity_poly.type
_entity_poly.pdbx_seq_one_letter_code
_entity_poly.pdbx_strand_id
1 'polypeptide(L)'
;MSKHGKPIGPLHGVPMTLKDQFNVRGHDTTLGYTSRAFKPASDDSVLVRMLRKLGAVIIAKTNLPQSIMWCETENPIWGLTTNPMNPRYTPGGSTGGESALLYMKGSFMGWGTDIGGSIRIPAHMMGLYGLKPSSARLPYYGVPVSTEGQEHVPSSIGPLARTLPSIHKVMKNVIEDEPWTKDCRCAPIPWQTGVYEETLSRKLTIGILIDDGVVRPHPPIERIVRHAAELLKANGHEVIEWSPDLHPECIELMDMYYTADGGEDIRRDVEAGGEPFIPHVEKLVNRGKAISVYDYWQLNKRRTALQQAYLEKWNKAISPSTGRRVDVVLMPVMPHPAVPHKACRWVGYTKIWNFLDYTALVVPGGKVEDGDCEVAWQYEPRSAMDEWNAQVWRDNKADMAAMGLPVGVQIAGRKFEEEKVLAVGRVLDDLLATVRTQPR
;
A
#
# COMPACT_ATOMS: atom_id res chain seq x y z
N MET A 1 1.57 22.84 24.20
CA MET A 1 2.91 23.41 24.49
C MET A 1 3.42 22.83 25.79
N SER A 2 4.73 22.61 25.93
CA SER A 2 5.31 22.29 27.22
C SER A 2 5.07 23.46 28.19
N LYS A 3 5.08 23.22 29.51
CA LYS A 3 4.97 24.27 30.55
C LYS A 3 6.00 25.43 30.37
N HIS A 4 6.94 25.30 29.44
CA HIS A 4 8.02 26.28 29.18
C HIS A 4 7.97 26.88 27.76
N GLY A 5 6.85 26.77 27.02
CA GLY A 5 6.71 27.33 25.68
C GLY A 5 7.54 26.65 24.56
N LYS A 6 8.24 25.54 24.87
CA LYS A 6 9.05 24.80 23.89
C LYS A 6 8.23 23.70 23.17
N PRO A 7 8.58 23.31 21.93
CA PRO A 7 8.00 22.14 21.29
C PRO A 7 8.12 20.89 22.17
N ILE A 8 7.09 20.04 22.16
CA ILE A 8 7.09 18.76 22.90
C ILE A 8 8.04 17.76 22.22
N GLY A 9 8.10 17.78 20.89
CA GLY A 9 8.92 16.88 20.08
C GLY A 9 8.95 17.31 18.60
N PRO A 10 9.59 16.54 17.74
CA PRO A 10 9.79 16.88 16.32
C PRO A 10 8.51 16.94 15.49
N LEU A 11 7.40 16.40 15.99
CA LEU A 11 6.09 16.42 15.36
C LEU A 11 5.10 17.36 16.07
N HIS A 12 5.61 18.27 16.90
CA HIS A 12 4.77 19.16 17.70
C HIS A 12 3.77 19.96 16.86
N GLY A 13 2.48 19.78 17.19
CA GLY A 13 1.38 20.50 16.56
C GLY A 13 0.99 19.99 15.17
N VAL A 14 1.64 18.93 14.65
CA VAL A 14 1.28 18.36 13.34
C VAL A 14 -0.04 17.59 13.46
N PRO A 15 -1.11 18.00 12.74
CA PRO A 15 -2.36 17.26 12.74
C PRO A 15 -2.21 15.99 11.90
N MET A 16 -2.59 14.86 12.49
CA MET A 16 -2.54 13.54 11.88
C MET A 16 -3.88 12.82 12.03
N THR A 17 -4.17 11.96 11.08
CA THR A 17 -5.34 11.09 11.09
C THR A 17 -4.93 9.63 11.08
N LEU A 18 -5.83 8.78 11.52
CA LEU A 18 -5.59 7.35 11.68
C LEU A 18 -6.73 6.57 11.02
N LYS A 19 -6.42 5.55 10.25
CA LYS A 19 -7.41 4.56 9.85
C LYS A 19 -8.14 4.03 11.10
N ASP A 20 -9.43 3.82 11.03
CA ASP A 20 -10.27 3.37 12.18
C ASP A 20 -9.65 2.25 13.01
N GLN A 21 -8.88 1.40 12.39
CA GLN A 21 -8.23 0.22 12.95
C GLN A 21 -7.26 0.52 14.13
N PHE A 22 -6.75 1.75 14.27
CA PHE A 22 -5.84 2.09 15.37
C PHE A 22 -6.62 2.34 16.66
N ASN A 23 -6.27 1.63 17.74
CA ASN A 23 -6.80 1.94 19.04
C ASN A 23 -6.38 3.35 19.48
N VAL A 24 -7.38 4.15 19.80
CA VAL A 24 -7.24 5.46 20.44
C VAL A 24 -8.12 5.44 21.67
N ARG A 25 -7.53 5.61 22.85
CA ARG A 25 -8.24 5.54 24.12
C ARG A 25 -9.50 6.39 24.12
N GLY A 26 -10.62 5.78 24.50
CA GLY A 26 -11.93 6.43 24.58
C GLY A 26 -12.68 6.52 23.25
N HIS A 27 -12.14 5.95 22.16
CA HIS A 27 -12.79 5.90 20.85
C HIS A 27 -12.93 4.45 20.38
N ASP A 28 -13.99 4.16 19.62
CA ASP A 28 -14.21 2.84 19.05
C ASP A 28 -13.14 2.47 18.01
N THR A 29 -12.89 1.19 17.89
CA THR A 29 -12.09 0.58 16.83
C THR A 29 -12.92 -0.51 16.20
N THR A 30 -13.61 -0.18 15.09
CA THR A 30 -14.73 -0.99 14.60
C THR A 30 -14.33 -2.02 13.55
N LEU A 31 -13.26 -1.81 12.79
CA LEU A 31 -12.93 -2.60 11.59
C LEU A 31 -14.09 -2.67 10.58
N GLY A 32 -15.02 -1.71 10.66
CA GLY A 32 -16.23 -1.67 9.85
C GLY A 32 -17.34 -2.66 10.27
N TYR A 33 -17.25 -3.26 11.47
CA TYR A 33 -18.26 -4.16 12.03
C TYR A 33 -19.13 -3.45 13.05
N THR A 34 -20.45 -3.61 12.94
CA THR A 34 -21.40 -3.06 13.92
C THR A 34 -21.24 -3.70 15.29
N SER A 35 -20.82 -4.98 15.35
CA SER A 35 -20.51 -5.69 16.59
C SER A 35 -19.48 -5.00 17.47
N ARG A 36 -18.62 -4.19 16.88
CA ARG A 36 -17.52 -3.48 17.56
C ARG A 36 -17.84 -2.01 17.86
N ALA A 37 -19.01 -1.50 17.44
CA ALA A 37 -19.45 -0.14 17.75
C ALA A 37 -19.84 0.00 19.24
N PHE A 38 -19.69 1.22 19.78
CA PHE A 38 -19.93 1.57 21.18
C PHE A 38 -19.09 0.78 22.19
N LYS A 39 -17.89 0.35 21.75
CA LYS A 39 -16.91 -0.38 22.57
C LYS A 39 -15.56 0.36 22.51
N PRO A 40 -15.44 1.51 23.18
CA PRO A 40 -14.26 2.34 23.09
C PRO A 40 -13.01 1.62 23.64
N ALA A 41 -11.90 1.78 22.95
CA ALA A 41 -10.62 1.22 23.35
C ALA A 41 -10.18 1.73 24.73
N SER A 42 -9.70 0.85 25.59
CA SER A 42 -9.18 1.18 26.94
C SER A 42 -7.85 1.94 26.87
N ASP A 43 -7.07 1.70 25.82
CA ASP A 43 -5.73 2.21 25.66
C ASP A 43 -5.42 2.65 24.21
N ASP A 44 -4.43 3.53 24.07
CA ASP A 44 -3.85 3.87 22.78
C ASP A 44 -3.01 2.70 22.24
N SER A 45 -3.00 2.49 20.93
CA SER A 45 -1.98 1.64 20.30
C SER A 45 -0.56 2.18 20.54
N VAL A 46 0.45 1.33 20.41
CA VAL A 46 1.84 1.74 20.61
C VAL A 46 2.21 2.91 19.71
N LEU A 47 1.85 2.86 18.41
CA LEU A 47 2.11 3.97 17.50
C LEU A 47 1.45 5.27 17.95
N VAL A 48 0.19 5.24 18.40
CA VAL A 48 -0.52 6.44 18.87
C VAL A 48 0.18 7.07 20.08
N ARG A 49 0.62 6.25 21.04
CA ARG A 49 1.42 6.74 22.18
C ARG A 49 2.71 7.42 21.73
N MET A 50 3.42 6.82 20.76
CA MET A 50 4.65 7.37 20.20
C MET A 50 4.40 8.70 19.49
N LEU A 51 3.40 8.77 18.61
CA LEU A 51 3.04 10.00 17.90
C LEU A 51 2.69 11.14 18.84
N ARG A 52 1.91 10.87 19.90
CA ARG A 52 1.59 11.85 20.94
C ARG A 52 2.83 12.30 21.71
N LYS A 53 3.72 11.37 22.06
CA LYS A 53 5.03 11.69 22.70
C LYS A 53 5.89 12.58 21.82
N LEU A 54 5.89 12.34 20.50
CA LEU A 54 6.59 13.17 19.51
C LEU A 54 5.90 14.51 19.24
N GLY A 55 4.72 14.74 19.82
CA GLY A 55 3.99 16.02 19.78
C GLY A 55 2.92 16.12 18.70
N ALA A 56 2.62 15.06 17.96
CA ALA A 56 1.54 15.05 16.98
C ALA A 56 0.16 15.20 17.63
N VAL A 57 -0.78 15.80 16.88
CA VAL A 57 -2.17 15.98 17.28
C VAL A 57 -3.03 15.02 16.44
N ILE A 58 -3.58 13.99 17.07
CA ILE A 58 -4.53 13.09 16.42
C ILE A 58 -5.88 13.79 16.35
N ILE A 59 -6.38 14.05 15.14
CA ILE A 59 -7.59 14.86 14.91
C ILE A 59 -8.81 14.06 14.48
N ALA A 60 -8.62 12.87 13.88
CA ALA A 60 -9.71 12.00 13.46
C ALA A 60 -9.27 10.55 13.27
N LYS A 61 -10.25 9.64 13.31
CA LYS A 61 -10.17 8.29 12.74
C LYS A 61 -10.97 8.27 11.44
N THR A 62 -10.55 7.50 10.45
CA THR A 62 -11.11 7.53 9.10
C THR A 62 -11.66 6.18 8.66
N ASN A 63 -12.59 6.21 7.70
CA ASN A 63 -13.32 5.05 7.25
C ASN A 63 -12.43 3.98 6.58
N LEU A 64 -12.90 2.73 6.66
CA LEU A 64 -12.30 1.53 6.07
C LEU A 64 -13.42 0.56 5.64
N PRO A 65 -13.17 -0.48 4.82
CA PRO A 65 -14.20 -1.45 4.46
C PRO A 65 -14.53 -2.39 5.63
N GLN A 66 -15.75 -2.94 5.62
CA GLN A 66 -16.13 -4.05 6.49
C GLN A 66 -15.04 -5.14 6.42
N SER A 67 -14.55 -5.61 7.56
CA SER A 67 -13.45 -6.57 7.70
C SER A 67 -12.04 -6.08 7.31
N ILE A 68 -11.88 -4.86 6.87
CA ILE A 68 -10.62 -4.32 6.29
C ILE A 68 -10.08 -5.05 5.04
N MET A 69 -10.70 -6.15 4.64
CA MET A 69 -10.17 -7.09 3.64
C MET A 69 -10.66 -6.81 2.22
N TRP A 70 -10.70 -5.51 1.82
CA TRP A 70 -11.02 -5.12 0.44
C TRP A 70 -10.25 -3.88 -0.03
N CYS A 71 -10.16 -3.74 -1.37
CA CYS A 71 -9.50 -2.64 -2.05
C CYS A 71 -10.39 -1.41 -2.34
N GLU A 72 -11.62 -1.39 -1.81
CA GLU A 72 -12.51 -0.23 -1.76
C GLU A 72 -12.97 -0.02 -0.32
N THR A 73 -13.74 1.05 -0.04
CA THR A 73 -14.05 1.46 1.34
C THR A 73 -15.56 1.63 1.52
N GLU A 74 -16.20 0.60 2.07
CA GLU A 74 -17.63 0.55 2.39
C GLU A 74 -17.87 -0.33 3.62
N ASN A 75 -18.70 0.12 4.55
CA ASN A 75 -19.18 -0.69 5.69
C ASN A 75 -20.55 -0.23 6.18
N PRO A 76 -21.27 -1.05 6.98
CA PRO A 76 -22.62 -0.72 7.43
C PRO A 76 -22.71 0.42 8.45
N ILE A 77 -21.60 0.81 9.11
CA ILE A 77 -21.61 1.88 10.14
C ILE A 77 -21.56 3.25 9.48
N TRP A 78 -20.61 3.44 8.56
CA TRP A 78 -20.27 4.76 7.98
C TRP A 78 -20.65 4.85 6.50
N GLY A 79 -21.10 3.76 5.89
CA GLY A 79 -21.43 3.71 4.48
C GLY A 79 -20.21 3.73 3.57
N LEU A 80 -20.45 4.20 2.33
CA LEU A 80 -19.49 4.22 1.23
C LEU A 80 -18.64 5.49 1.27
N THR A 81 -17.32 5.33 1.25
CA THR A 81 -16.40 6.45 1.00
C THR A 81 -16.20 6.62 -0.49
N THR A 82 -16.51 7.81 -1.00
CA THR A 82 -16.40 8.13 -2.42
C THR A 82 -15.09 8.87 -2.73
N ASN A 83 -14.68 8.81 -4.01
CA ASN A 83 -13.55 9.59 -4.50
C ASN A 83 -13.94 11.06 -4.59
N PRO A 84 -13.20 11.99 -3.95
CA PRO A 84 -13.50 13.42 -3.99
C PRO A 84 -13.48 14.05 -5.40
N MET A 85 -12.80 13.43 -6.38
CA MET A 85 -12.81 13.89 -7.77
C MET A 85 -14.13 13.55 -8.48
N ASN A 86 -14.72 12.38 -8.16
CA ASN A 86 -16.00 11.94 -8.70
C ASN A 86 -16.61 10.87 -7.79
N PRO A 87 -17.80 11.12 -7.20
CA PRO A 87 -18.43 10.20 -6.24
C PRO A 87 -18.86 8.84 -6.84
N ARG A 88 -18.83 8.66 -8.15
CA ARG A 88 -19.06 7.35 -8.79
C ARG A 88 -17.84 6.42 -8.71
N TYR A 89 -16.67 6.93 -8.34
CA TYR A 89 -15.40 6.22 -8.30
C TYR A 89 -14.95 5.96 -6.86
N THR A 90 -14.15 4.91 -6.70
CA THR A 90 -13.56 4.57 -5.40
C THR A 90 -12.30 5.40 -5.12
N PRO A 91 -12.05 5.80 -3.87
CA PRO A 91 -10.77 6.37 -3.44
C PRO A 91 -9.72 5.29 -3.17
N GLY A 92 -10.06 4.01 -3.42
CA GLY A 92 -9.29 2.85 -3.03
C GLY A 92 -9.62 2.34 -1.63
N GLY A 93 -8.85 1.36 -1.18
CA GLY A 93 -8.99 0.71 0.13
C GLY A 93 -7.79 -0.20 0.42
N SER A 94 -7.72 -0.67 1.66
CA SER A 94 -8.70 -0.46 2.72
C SER A 94 -8.49 0.85 3.52
N THR A 95 -7.49 1.67 3.18
CA THR A 95 -7.23 2.97 3.83
C THR A 95 -7.86 4.12 3.04
N GLY A 96 -9.09 3.90 2.48
CA GLY A 96 -9.71 4.86 1.57
C GLY A 96 -10.22 6.14 2.25
N GLY A 97 -10.66 6.06 3.49
CA GLY A 97 -11.04 7.26 4.26
C GLY A 97 -9.87 8.22 4.47
N GLU A 98 -8.66 7.70 4.75
CA GLU A 98 -7.43 8.49 4.84
C GLU A 98 -7.08 9.15 3.51
N SER A 99 -7.08 8.38 2.42
CA SER A 99 -6.68 8.92 1.12
C SER A 99 -7.63 10.01 0.64
N ALA A 100 -8.95 9.83 0.80
CA ALA A 100 -9.94 10.84 0.48
C ALA A 100 -9.73 12.13 1.32
N LEU A 101 -9.53 11.99 2.63
CA LEU A 101 -9.32 13.13 3.54
C LEU A 101 -8.01 13.87 3.23
N LEU A 102 -6.91 13.15 2.96
CA LEU A 102 -5.64 13.74 2.57
C LEU A 102 -5.71 14.47 1.24
N TYR A 103 -6.43 13.92 0.25
CA TYR A 103 -6.68 14.59 -1.02
C TYR A 103 -7.42 15.91 -0.82
N MET A 104 -8.44 15.93 0.03
CA MET A 104 -9.20 17.12 0.41
C MET A 104 -8.44 18.09 1.33
N LYS A 105 -7.18 17.79 1.66
CA LYS A 105 -6.32 18.59 2.56
C LYS A 105 -6.84 18.68 4.00
N GLY A 106 -7.68 17.74 4.43
CA GLY A 106 -8.23 17.69 5.78
C GLY A 106 -7.23 17.25 6.86
N SER A 107 -6.09 16.70 6.46
CA SER A 107 -4.97 16.35 7.34
C SER A 107 -3.64 16.55 6.62
N PHE A 108 -2.54 16.64 7.39
CA PHE A 108 -1.18 16.68 6.82
C PHE A 108 -0.65 15.29 6.52
N MET A 109 -0.98 14.34 7.37
CA MET A 109 -0.51 12.98 7.29
C MET A 109 -1.56 12.02 7.82
N GLY A 110 -1.68 10.88 7.19
CA GLY A 110 -2.53 9.76 7.60
C GLY A 110 -1.70 8.51 7.87
N TRP A 111 -2.25 7.64 8.71
CA TRP A 111 -1.67 6.34 9.01
C TRP A 111 -2.64 5.24 8.61
N GLY A 112 -2.12 4.27 7.90
CA GLY A 112 -2.87 3.11 7.45
C GLY A 112 -2.17 1.80 7.74
N THR A 113 -2.78 0.73 7.25
CA THR A 113 -2.25 -0.63 7.31
C THR A 113 -2.30 -1.26 5.93
N ASP A 114 -1.43 -2.22 5.67
CA ASP A 114 -1.28 -2.84 4.35
C ASP A 114 -0.94 -4.33 4.50
N ILE A 115 -1.90 -5.20 4.16
CA ILE A 115 -1.72 -6.65 4.09
C ILE A 115 -1.75 -7.17 2.64
N GLY A 116 -2.21 -6.34 1.69
CA GLY A 116 -2.33 -6.71 0.28
C GLY A 116 -2.28 -5.52 -0.67
N GLY A 117 -2.00 -4.30 -0.13
CA GLY A 117 -1.98 -3.05 -0.90
C GLY A 117 -2.71 -1.90 -0.23
N SER A 118 -3.24 -2.08 0.97
CA SER A 118 -4.21 -1.16 1.59
C SER A 118 -3.69 0.22 1.98
N ILE A 119 -2.39 0.50 1.90
CA ILE A 119 -1.80 1.85 1.91
C ILE A 119 -1.57 2.32 0.47
N ARG A 120 -1.01 1.43 -0.34
CA ARG A 120 -0.50 1.74 -1.68
C ARG A 120 -1.62 1.96 -2.70
N ILE A 121 -2.67 1.15 -2.66
CA ILE A 121 -3.84 1.26 -3.55
C ILE A 121 -4.52 2.63 -3.41
N PRO A 122 -4.94 3.06 -2.20
CA PRO A 122 -5.55 4.38 -2.04
C PRO A 122 -4.57 5.53 -2.30
N ALA A 123 -3.27 5.38 -1.99
CA ALA A 123 -2.27 6.36 -2.37
C ALA A 123 -2.18 6.54 -3.89
N HIS A 124 -2.17 5.45 -4.65
CA HIS A 124 -2.19 5.45 -6.12
C HIS A 124 -3.44 6.13 -6.68
N MET A 125 -4.63 5.73 -6.21
CA MET A 125 -5.90 6.22 -6.74
C MET A 125 -6.16 7.70 -6.43
N MET A 126 -5.54 8.23 -5.37
CA MET A 126 -5.71 9.62 -4.93
C MET A 126 -4.48 10.51 -5.19
N GLY A 127 -3.46 10.02 -5.91
CA GLY A 127 -2.27 10.81 -6.23
C GLY A 127 -1.45 11.23 -5.00
N LEU A 128 -1.33 10.33 -4.02
CA LEU A 128 -0.61 10.53 -2.78
C LEU A 128 0.68 9.68 -2.75
N TYR A 129 1.57 10.03 -1.84
CA TYR A 129 2.67 9.17 -1.42
C TYR A 129 2.16 8.21 -0.34
N GLY A 130 2.54 6.94 -0.45
CA GLY A 130 2.19 5.92 0.55
C GLY A 130 3.31 4.92 0.70
N LEU A 131 3.78 4.70 1.93
CA LEU A 131 4.82 3.73 2.23
C LEU A 131 4.24 2.53 2.97
N LYS A 132 4.42 1.34 2.40
CA LYS A 132 4.30 0.07 3.11
C LYS A 132 5.71 -0.36 3.56
N PRO A 133 6.07 -0.19 4.82
CA PRO A 133 7.32 -0.74 5.34
C PRO A 133 7.30 -2.27 5.38
N SER A 134 8.42 -2.88 5.62
CA SER A 134 8.52 -4.28 6.02
C SER A 134 7.74 -4.52 7.31
N SER A 135 7.20 -5.72 7.50
CA SER A 135 6.67 -6.11 8.81
C SER A 135 7.75 -5.99 9.88
N ALA A 136 7.35 -5.78 11.12
CA ALA A 136 8.27 -5.55 12.23
C ALA A 136 9.15 -4.28 12.14
N ARG A 137 8.96 -3.40 11.14
CA ARG A 137 9.66 -2.11 11.08
C ARG A 137 9.02 -1.06 11.98
N LEU A 138 7.68 -1.08 12.05
CA LEU A 138 6.86 -0.18 12.88
C LEU A 138 5.99 -0.99 13.86
N PRO A 139 5.60 -0.41 15.01
CA PRO A 139 4.86 -1.14 16.03
C PRO A 139 3.42 -1.40 15.62
N TYR A 140 2.94 -2.62 15.81
CA TYR A 140 1.59 -3.06 15.45
C TYR A 140 0.69 -3.32 16.67
N TYR A 141 1.24 -3.33 17.89
CA TYR A 141 0.48 -3.63 19.10
C TYR A 141 -0.62 -2.58 19.37
N GLY A 142 -1.84 -3.08 19.57
CA GLY A 142 -3.04 -2.23 19.74
C GLY A 142 -3.67 -1.78 18.41
N VAL A 143 -3.40 -2.51 17.32
CA VAL A 143 -4.04 -2.33 16.01
C VAL A 143 -4.72 -3.64 15.62
N PRO A 144 -5.99 -3.85 16.02
CA PRO A 144 -6.71 -5.07 15.71
C PRO A 144 -6.88 -5.31 14.21
N VAL A 145 -7.02 -6.54 13.82
CA VAL A 145 -7.20 -7.00 12.44
C VAL A 145 -8.35 -7.99 12.36
N SER A 146 -8.92 -8.20 11.17
CA SER A 146 -9.62 -9.44 10.87
C SER A 146 -8.59 -10.52 10.61
N THR A 147 -8.90 -11.77 10.91
CA THR A 147 -7.96 -12.91 10.93
C THR A 147 -6.85 -12.72 11.99
N GLU A 148 -7.25 -12.30 13.19
CA GLU A 148 -6.32 -12.08 14.31
C GLU A 148 -5.62 -13.39 14.69
N GLY A 149 -4.31 -13.29 14.98
CA GLY A 149 -3.49 -14.47 15.33
C GLY A 149 -2.87 -15.19 14.11
N GLN A 150 -3.14 -14.78 12.88
CA GLN A 150 -2.44 -15.32 11.72
C GLN A 150 -0.98 -14.80 11.66
N GLU A 151 -0.05 -15.69 11.32
CA GLU A 151 1.40 -15.39 11.25
C GLU A 151 1.97 -15.61 9.84
N HIS A 152 1.11 -15.94 8.87
CA HIS A 152 1.57 -16.30 7.51
C HIS A 152 1.89 -15.09 6.65
N VAL A 153 1.09 -14.02 6.71
CA VAL A 153 1.34 -12.76 6.01
C VAL A 153 1.03 -11.60 6.95
N PRO A 154 2.04 -11.06 7.63
CA PRO A 154 1.83 -9.98 8.58
C PRO A 154 1.41 -8.69 7.85
N SER A 155 0.42 -8.01 8.41
CA SER A 155 0.07 -6.65 7.99
C SER A 155 1.14 -5.66 8.46
N SER A 156 1.39 -4.63 7.67
CA SER A 156 2.32 -3.55 8.00
C SER A 156 1.57 -2.25 8.25
N ILE A 157 2.02 -1.47 9.22
CA ILE A 157 1.60 -0.07 9.40
C ILE A 157 2.47 0.82 8.53
N GLY A 158 1.90 1.88 7.98
CA GLY A 158 2.68 2.89 7.27
C GLY A 158 1.95 4.20 7.02
N PRO A 159 2.70 5.27 6.70
CA PRO A 159 2.17 6.59 6.48
C PRO A 159 1.70 6.82 5.05
N LEU A 160 0.69 7.71 4.92
CA LEU A 160 0.28 8.36 3.67
C LEU A 160 0.44 9.87 3.83
N ALA A 161 0.88 10.57 2.78
CA ALA A 161 1.01 12.03 2.78
C ALA A 161 0.94 12.61 1.38
N ARG A 162 0.80 13.93 1.29
CA ARG A 162 0.88 14.69 0.02
C ARG A 162 2.31 15.01 -0.42
N THR A 163 3.30 14.72 0.41
CA THR A 163 4.72 14.97 0.09
C THR A 163 5.61 13.86 0.60
N LEU A 164 6.62 13.49 -0.17
CA LEU A 164 7.59 12.47 0.21
C LEU A 164 8.45 12.87 1.43
N PRO A 165 8.91 14.14 1.55
CA PRO A 165 9.64 14.58 2.75
C PRO A 165 8.86 14.39 4.06
N SER A 166 7.52 14.47 4.03
CA SER A 166 6.69 14.21 5.22
C SER A 166 6.78 12.74 5.64
N ILE A 167 6.70 11.81 4.67
CA ILE A 167 6.86 10.37 4.92
C ILE A 167 8.26 10.07 5.48
N HIS A 168 9.30 10.56 4.82
CA HIS A 168 10.69 10.37 5.28
C HIS A 168 10.87 10.86 6.71
N LYS A 169 10.42 12.08 7.01
CA LYS A 169 10.59 12.69 8.34
C LYS A 169 9.84 11.93 9.42
N VAL A 170 8.60 11.53 9.19
CA VAL A 170 7.83 10.80 10.22
C VAL A 170 8.39 9.40 10.44
N MET A 171 8.77 8.68 9.39
CA MET A 171 9.40 7.37 9.50
C MET A 171 10.68 7.45 10.35
N LYS A 172 11.56 8.40 10.03
CA LYS A 172 12.80 8.63 10.80
C LYS A 172 12.49 8.88 12.27
N ASN A 173 11.62 9.83 12.59
CA ASN A 173 11.32 10.19 13.98
C ASN A 173 10.66 9.04 14.78
N VAL A 174 9.79 8.25 14.15
CA VAL A 174 9.16 7.10 14.83
C VAL A 174 10.19 6.00 15.09
N ILE A 175 11.08 5.73 14.13
CA ILE A 175 12.12 4.72 14.30
C ILE A 175 13.18 5.17 15.32
N GLU A 176 13.58 6.45 15.35
CA GLU A 176 14.49 7.02 16.33
C GLU A 176 13.92 7.02 17.77
N ASP A 177 12.60 6.91 17.95
CA ASP A 177 11.97 6.69 19.27
C ASP A 177 11.95 5.21 19.68
N GLU A 178 12.72 4.35 19.03
CA GLU A 178 13.00 2.94 19.39
C GLU A 178 11.70 2.10 19.58
N PRO A 179 10.91 1.86 18.53
CA PRO A 179 9.66 1.10 18.59
C PRO A 179 9.86 -0.32 19.17
N TRP A 180 11.01 -0.95 18.96
CA TRP A 180 11.35 -2.28 19.48
C TRP A 180 11.43 -2.36 21.01
N THR A 181 11.52 -1.24 21.69
CA THR A 181 11.43 -1.19 23.17
C THR A 181 9.98 -1.14 23.67
N LYS A 182 9.01 -1.04 22.76
CA LYS A 182 7.58 -0.78 23.06
C LYS A 182 6.64 -1.83 22.47
N ASP A 183 7.07 -2.52 21.40
CA ASP A 183 6.33 -3.62 20.76
C ASP A 183 7.31 -4.77 20.49
N CYS A 184 7.02 -5.95 21.05
CA CYS A 184 7.86 -7.15 20.95
C CYS A 184 8.02 -7.67 19.51
N ARG A 185 7.15 -7.24 18.59
CA ARG A 185 7.23 -7.62 17.17
C ARG A 185 8.15 -6.72 16.35
N CYS A 186 8.60 -5.60 16.89
CA CYS A 186 9.50 -4.72 16.17
C CYS A 186 10.95 -5.23 16.17
N ALA A 187 11.57 -5.21 15.01
CA ALA A 187 13.01 -5.50 14.87
C ALA A 187 13.85 -4.34 15.40
N PRO A 188 14.92 -4.60 16.17
CA PRO A 188 15.79 -3.56 16.76
C PRO A 188 16.76 -2.98 15.70
N ILE A 189 16.21 -2.38 14.66
CA ILE A 189 16.96 -1.81 13.53
C ILE A 189 16.83 -0.28 13.58
N PRO A 190 17.86 0.47 13.95
CA PRO A 190 17.88 1.93 13.95
C PRO A 190 17.66 2.50 12.54
N TRP A 191 17.31 3.79 12.46
CA TRP A 191 17.27 4.51 11.20
C TRP A 191 18.68 4.61 10.59
N GLN A 192 18.82 4.20 9.32
CA GLN A 192 20.10 4.11 8.63
C GLN A 192 20.32 5.31 7.70
N THR A 193 20.65 6.48 8.28
CA THR A 193 20.91 7.71 7.53
C THR A 193 21.98 7.50 6.45
N GLY A 194 23.07 6.76 6.76
CA GLY A 194 24.14 6.48 5.79
C GLY A 194 23.68 5.72 4.57
N VAL A 195 22.74 4.78 4.70
CA VAL A 195 22.14 4.06 3.56
C VAL A 195 21.31 5.01 2.69
N TYR A 196 20.54 5.90 3.32
CA TYR A 196 19.75 6.90 2.60
C TYR A 196 20.65 7.85 1.78
N GLU A 197 21.68 8.42 2.41
CA GLU A 197 22.61 9.37 1.79
C GLU A 197 23.47 8.72 0.70
N GLU A 198 24.00 7.51 0.96
CA GLU A 198 24.76 6.74 -0.05
C GLU A 198 23.92 6.46 -1.28
N THR A 199 22.65 6.07 -1.10
CA THR A 199 21.75 5.80 -2.20
C THR A 199 21.48 7.04 -3.06
N LEU A 200 21.32 8.22 -2.43
CA LEU A 200 21.15 9.50 -3.14
C LEU A 200 22.40 9.93 -3.92
N SER A 201 23.59 9.56 -3.45
CA SER A 201 24.86 10.07 -4.00
C SER A 201 25.40 9.30 -5.20
N ARG A 202 24.79 8.15 -5.55
CA ARG A 202 25.31 7.26 -6.60
C ARG A 202 24.31 7.00 -7.73
N LYS A 203 24.80 6.42 -8.80
CA LYS A 203 23.94 5.86 -9.86
C LYS A 203 23.30 4.57 -9.37
N LEU A 204 22.03 4.42 -9.68
CA LEU A 204 21.17 3.32 -9.25
C LEU A 204 21.02 2.30 -10.37
N THR A 205 20.74 1.04 -9.99
CA THR A 205 20.32 -0.01 -10.91
C THR A 205 18.86 -0.35 -10.60
N ILE A 206 17.96 -0.07 -11.53
CA ILE A 206 16.51 -0.19 -11.38
C ILE A 206 16.01 -1.35 -12.22
N GLY A 207 15.35 -2.33 -11.60
CA GLY A 207 14.55 -3.32 -12.32
C GLY A 207 13.24 -2.70 -12.76
N ILE A 208 12.84 -2.81 -14.02
CA ILE A 208 11.52 -2.36 -14.47
C ILE A 208 10.61 -3.55 -14.75
N LEU A 209 9.44 -3.57 -14.11
CA LEU A 209 8.36 -4.52 -14.35
C LEU A 209 7.12 -3.75 -14.81
N ILE A 210 6.63 -4.04 -16.01
CA ILE A 210 5.42 -3.37 -16.55
C ILE A 210 4.16 -4.18 -16.24
N ASP A 211 4.25 -5.50 -16.28
CA ASP A 211 3.11 -6.41 -16.26
C ASP A 211 3.39 -7.54 -15.25
N ASP A 212 2.44 -7.86 -14.37
CA ASP A 212 2.60 -8.90 -13.34
C ASP A 212 2.49 -10.34 -13.90
N GLY A 213 2.24 -10.48 -15.21
CA GLY A 213 2.07 -11.75 -15.89
C GLY A 213 0.66 -12.35 -15.76
N VAL A 214 -0.25 -11.70 -15.01
CA VAL A 214 -1.62 -12.19 -14.75
C VAL A 214 -2.67 -11.26 -15.29
N VAL A 215 -2.60 -9.96 -14.97
CA VAL A 215 -3.55 -8.93 -15.41
C VAL A 215 -2.80 -7.77 -16.04
N ARG A 216 -3.03 -7.53 -17.33
CA ARG A 216 -2.36 -6.49 -18.10
C ARG A 216 -2.77 -5.09 -17.63
N PRO A 217 -1.82 -4.16 -17.42
CA PRO A 217 -2.14 -2.81 -17.01
C PRO A 217 -2.79 -1.99 -18.14
N HIS A 218 -3.67 -1.06 -17.77
CA HIS A 218 -4.25 -0.09 -18.69
C HIS A 218 -3.17 0.81 -19.33
N PRO A 219 -3.42 1.37 -20.54
CA PRO A 219 -2.45 2.20 -21.26
C PRO A 219 -1.81 3.33 -20.44
N PRO A 220 -2.55 4.14 -19.65
CA PRO A 220 -1.94 5.19 -18.83
C PRO A 220 -0.98 4.65 -17.76
N ILE A 221 -1.26 3.47 -17.22
CA ILE A 221 -0.40 2.83 -16.22
C ILE A 221 0.95 2.45 -16.86
N GLU A 222 0.90 1.76 -17.99
CA GLU A 222 2.09 1.36 -18.73
C GLU A 222 2.90 2.59 -19.17
N ARG A 223 2.26 3.59 -19.78
CA ARG A 223 2.91 4.84 -20.23
C ARG A 223 3.67 5.52 -19.09
N ILE A 224 3.04 5.68 -17.94
CA ILE A 224 3.61 6.41 -16.81
C ILE A 224 4.77 5.64 -16.17
N VAL A 225 4.70 4.32 -16.05
CA VAL A 225 5.81 3.52 -15.51
C VAL A 225 7.01 3.52 -16.48
N ARG A 226 6.76 3.39 -17.79
CA ARG A 226 7.82 3.51 -18.80
C ARG A 226 8.46 4.89 -18.80
N HIS A 227 7.65 5.95 -18.73
CA HIS A 227 8.16 7.31 -18.65
C HIS A 227 9.05 7.54 -17.42
N ALA A 228 8.65 7.03 -16.25
CA ALA A 228 9.46 7.10 -15.04
C ALA A 228 10.82 6.37 -15.21
N ALA A 229 10.82 5.21 -15.85
CA ALA A 229 12.04 4.48 -16.19
C ALA A 229 12.94 5.22 -17.18
N GLU A 230 12.37 5.84 -18.21
CA GLU A 230 13.08 6.66 -19.18
C GLU A 230 13.73 7.90 -18.53
N LEU A 231 13.02 8.57 -17.62
CA LEU A 231 13.60 9.70 -16.86
C LEU A 231 14.81 9.25 -16.03
N LEU A 232 14.70 8.12 -15.33
CA LEU A 232 15.81 7.55 -14.57
C LEU A 232 17.01 7.25 -15.49
N LYS A 233 16.76 6.60 -16.64
CA LYS A 233 17.79 6.26 -17.62
C LYS A 233 18.46 7.51 -18.21
N ALA A 234 17.67 8.53 -18.59
CA ALA A 234 18.18 9.80 -19.13
C ALA A 234 19.07 10.55 -18.12
N ASN A 235 18.85 10.32 -16.81
CA ASN A 235 19.65 10.90 -15.75
C ASN A 235 20.82 9.98 -15.29
N GLY A 236 21.15 8.97 -16.11
CA GLY A 236 22.34 8.14 -15.96
C GLY A 236 22.20 7.01 -14.93
N HIS A 237 20.98 6.69 -14.50
CA HIS A 237 20.70 5.46 -13.77
C HIS A 237 20.57 4.30 -14.77
N GLU A 238 20.88 3.11 -14.34
CA GLU A 238 20.69 1.91 -15.15
C GLU A 238 19.32 1.31 -14.96
N VAL A 239 18.64 0.99 -16.05
CA VAL A 239 17.32 0.34 -16.03
C VAL A 239 17.43 -0.98 -16.77
N ILE A 240 17.08 -2.08 -16.09
CA ILE A 240 17.09 -3.43 -16.65
C ILE A 240 15.69 -4.06 -16.51
N GLU A 241 15.34 -4.93 -17.45
CA GLU A 241 14.05 -5.63 -17.41
C GLU A 241 13.97 -6.57 -16.20
N TRP A 242 12.78 -6.55 -15.55
CA TRP A 242 12.46 -7.45 -14.44
C TRP A 242 11.31 -8.38 -14.84
N SER A 243 11.56 -9.70 -14.78
CA SER A 243 10.57 -10.71 -15.14
C SER A 243 9.58 -10.99 -14.01
N PRO A 244 8.28 -11.23 -14.31
CA PRO A 244 7.25 -11.59 -13.33
C PRO A 244 7.19 -13.11 -13.01
N ASP A 245 8.18 -13.92 -13.38
CA ASP A 245 8.11 -15.40 -13.40
C ASP A 245 7.54 -16.04 -12.14
N LEU A 246 7.84 -15.50 -10.96
CA LEU A 246 7.37 -16.04 -9.68
C LEU A 246 6.07 -15.35 -9.17
N HIS A 247 5.61 -14.30 -9.85
CA HIS A 247 4.46 -13.53 -9.39
C HIS A 247 3.17 -14.35 -9.37
N PRO A 248 2.80 -15.10 -10.43
CA PRO A 248 1.55 -15.85 -10.44
C PRO A 248 1.42 -16.82 -9.27
N GLU A 249 2.48 -17.61 -8.99
CA GLU A 249 2.46 -18.59 -7.90
C GLU A 249 2.43 -17.94 -6.52
N CYS A 250 3.18 -16.86 -6.31
CA CYS A 250 3.14 -16.08 -5.06
C CYS A 250 1.75 -15.47 -4.82
N ILE A 251 1.12 -14.95 -5.87
CA ILE A 251 -0.22 -14.35 -5.82
C ILE A 251 -1.29 -15.41 -5.48
N GLU A 252 -1.23 -16.58 -6.12
CA GLU A 252 -2.12 -17.70 -5.84
C GLU A 252 -2.00 -18.17 -4.39
N LEU A 253 -0.77 -18.39 -3.93
CA LEU A 253 -0.54 -18.83 -2.55
C LEU A 253 -1.00 -17.79 -1.51
N MET A 254 -0.85 -16.50 -1.82
CA MET A 254 -1.38 -15.42 -0.99
C MET A 254 -2.91 -15.47 -0.88
N ASP A 255 -3.61 -15.78 -1.97
CA ASP A 255 -5.08 -15.92 -1.97
C ASP A 255 -5.55 -17.09 -1.12
N MET A 256 -4.80 -18.18 -1.07
CA MET A 256 -5.10 -19.32 -0.19
C MET A 256 -4.97 -18.93 1.30
N TYR A 257 -4.02 -18.07 1.63
CA TYR A 257 -3.85 -17.61 3.00
C TYR A 257 -5.00 -16.74 3.50
N TYR A 258 -5.57 -15.87 2.67
CA TYR A 258 -6.66 -14.98 3.08
C TYR A 258 -7.93 -15.71 3.54
N THR A 259 -8.06 -16.98 3.22
CA THR A 259 -9.22 -17.80 3.55
C THR A 259 -8.84 -19.11 4.24
N ALA A 260 -7.65 -19.18 4.83
CA ALA A 260 -7.14 -20.38 5.48
C ALA A 260 -8.02 -20.85 6.65
N ASP A 261 -8.69 -19.93 7.34
CA ASP A 261 -9.66 -20.18 8.40
C ASP A 261 -11.09 -20.48 7.87
N GLY A 262 -11.30 -20.49 6.55
CA GLY A 262 -12.64 -20.62 5.94
C GLY A 262 -13.50 -19.36 6.10
N GLY A 263 -12.91 -18.22 6.47
CA GLY A 263 -13.62 -16.96 6.73
C GLY A 263 -14.32 -16.90 8.09
N GLU A 264 -13.93 -17.77 9.00
CA GLU A 264 -14.59 -17.93 10.32
C GLU A 264 -14.46 -16.67 11.17
N ASP A 265 -13.29 -16.05 11.23
CA ASP A 265 -13.04 -14.86 12.05
C ASP A 265 -13.93 -13.68 11.60
N ILE A 266 -13.98 -13.44 10.30
CA ILE A 266 -14.84 -12.39 9.71
C ILE A 266 -16.32 -12.71 9.93
N ARG A 267 -16.73 -13.97 9.76
CA ARG A 267 -18.11 -14.41 9.90
C ARG A 267 -18.60 -14.17 11.33
N ARG A 268 -17.82 -14.51 12.34
CA ARG A 268 -18.16 -14.28 13.74
C ARG A 268 -18.42 -12.81 14.07
N ASP A 269 -17.57 -11.90 13.58
CA ASP A 269 -17.77 -10.47 13.82
C ASP A 269 -19.06 -9.93 13.15
N VAL A 270 -19.34 -10.35 11.90
CA VAL A 270 -20.54 -9.95 11.16
C VAL A 270 -21.80 -10.51 11.83
N GLU A 271 -21.82 -11.78 12.18
CA GLU A 271 -22.95 -12.43 12.85
C GLU A 271 -23.22 -11.83 14.23
N ALA A 272 -22.19 -11.54 15.01
CA ALA A 272 -22.32 -10.89 16.32
C ALA A 272 -22.93 -9.49 16.23
N GLY A 273 -22.81 -8.83 15.09
CA GLY A 273 -23.45 -7.53 14.82
C GLY A 273 -24.84 -7.62 14.22
N GLY A 274 -25.24 -8.80 13.74
CA GLY A 274 -26.49 -9.01 13.00
C GLY A 274 -26.58 -8.19 11.72
N GLU A 275 -25.43 -7.84 11.14
CA GLU A 275 -25.31 -6.99 9.96
C GLU A 275 -25.23 -7.81 8.66
N PRO A 276 -25.62 -7.27 7.50
CA PRO A 276 -25.40 -7.94 6.24
C PRO A 276 -23.92 -7.90 5.84
N PHE A 277 -23.47 -8.93 5.13
CA PHE A 277 -22.19 -8.89 4.46
C PHE A 277 -22.21 -7.85 3.33
N ILE A 278 -21.18 -7.06 3.21
CA ILE A 278 -20.91 -6.33 1.97
C ILE A 278 -20.58 -7.37 0.87
N PRO A 279 -21.11 -7.28 -0.37
CA PRO A 279 -21.06 -8.38 -1.35
C PRO A 279 -19.68 -8.95 -1.66
N HIS A 280 -18.62 -8.13 -1.61
CA HIS A 280 -17.26 -8.60 -1.84
C HIS A 280 -16.65 -9.27 -0.62
N VAL A 281 -17.05 -8.88 0.60
CA VAL A 281 -16.68 -9.57 1.84
C VAL A 281 -17.34 -10.94 1.89
N GLU A 282 -18.62 -11.02 1.51
CA GLU A 282 -19.35 -12.28 1.39
C GLU A 282 -18.64 -13.25 0.42
N LYS A 283 -18.23 -12.75 -0.76
CA LYS A 283 -17.46 -13.55 -1.71
C LYS A 283 -16.12 -14.03 -1.13
N LEU A 284 -15.45 -13.21 -0.32
CA LEU A 284 -14.20 -13.58 0.32
C LEU A 284 -14.42 -14.72 1.32
N VAL A 285 -15.33 -14.56 2.27
CA VAL A 285 -15.59 -15.58 3.33
C VAL A 285 -16.17 -16.88 2.77
N ASN A 286 -16.78 -16.87 1.59
CA ASN A 286 -17.33 -18.05 0.93
C ASN A 286 -16.39 -18.64 -0.14
N ARG A 287 -15.15 -18.17 -0.26
CA ARG A 287 -14.19 -18.65 -1.27
C ARG A 287 -13.73 -20.09 -1.03
N GLY A 288 -13.68 -20.54 0.23
CA GLY A 288 -13.21 -21.87 0.58
C GLY A 288 -13.63 -22.32 1.98
N LYS A 289 -13.16 -23.50 2.35
CA LYS A 289 -13.33 -24.05 3.70
C LYS A 289 -12.04 -23.89 4.49
N ALA A 290 -12.13 -23.89 5.81
CA ALA A 290 -10.96 -23.94 6.69
C ALA A 290 -10.07 -25.13 6.33
N ILE A 291 -8.77 -24.90 6.29
CA ILE A 291 -7.78 -25.94 6.00
C ILE A 291 -7.25 -26.57 7.29
N SER A 292 -6.69 -27.77 7.18
CA SER A 292 -6.07 -28.41 8.35
C SER A 292 -4.76 -27.72 8.75
N VAL A 293 -4.33 -27.88 9.99
CA VAL A 293 -3.02 -27.40 10.47
C VAL A 293 -1.88 -28.00 9.62
N TYR A 294 -2.03 -29.27 9.19
CA TYR A 294 -1.05 -29.89 8.31
C TYR A 294 -0.96 -29.19 6.95
N ASP A 295 -2.09 -28.90 6.29
CA ASP A 295 -2.14 -28.21 5.02
C ASP A 295 -1.59 -26.79 5.16
N TYR A 296 -1.94 -26.10 6.25
CA TYR A 296 -1.37 -24.79 6.56
C TYR A 296 0.16 -24.81 6.68
N TRP A 297 0.74 -25.83 7.32
CA TRP A 297 2.20 -26.00 7.35
C TRP A 297 2.79 -26.27 5.96
N GLN A 298 2.08 -27.00 5.09
CA GLN A 298 2.55 -27.20 3.70
C GLN A 298 2.52 -25.86 2.91
N LEU A 299 1.51 -25.02 3.11
CA LEU A 299 1.50 -23.66 2.53
C LEU A 299 2.69 -22.84 3.03
N ASN A 300 3.00 -22.85 4.33
CA ASN A 300 4.15 -22.15 4.90
C ASN A 300 5.49 -22.64 4.33
N LYS A 301 5.61 -23.95 4.11
CA LYS A 301 6.80 -24.54 3.45
C LYS A 301 6.96 -24.03 2.00
N ARG A 302 5.85 -23.99 1.24
CA ARG A 302 5.84 -23.43 -0.13
C ARG A 302 6.19 -21.95 -0.12
N ARG A 303 5.60 -21.17 0.79
CA ARG A 303 5.91 -19.74 0.95
C ARG A 303 7.40 -19.51 1.16
N THR A 304 8.01 -20.22 2.10
CA THR A 304 9.44 -20.07 2.38
C THR A 304 10.29 -20.39 1.15
N ALA A 305 9.93 -21.44 0.40
CA ALA A 305 10.65 -21.80 -0.83
C ALA A 305 10.53 -20.71 -1.90
N LEU A 306 9.34 -20.12 -2.08
CA LEU A 306 9.12 -19.02 -3.03
C LEU A 306 9.84 -17.73 -2.62
N GLN A 307 9.83 -17.39 -1.31
CA GLN A 307 10.59 -16.25 -0.79
C GLN A 307 12.10 -16.43 -1.03
N GLN A 308 12.63 -17.63 -0.82
CA GLN A 308 14.03 -17.95 -1.11
C GLN A 308 14.32 -17.86 -2.62
N ALA A 309 13.49 -18.42 -3.46
CA ALA A 309 13.65 -18.36 -4.92
C ALA A 309 13.62 -16.90 -5.43
N TYR A 310 12.74 -16.06 -4.86
CA TYR A 310 12.67 -14.63 -5.20
C TYR A 310 13.91 -13.87 -4.75
N LEU A 311 14.45 -14.16 -3.57
CA LEU A 311 15.71 -13.60 -3.09
C LEU A 311 16.88 -14.00 -4.01
N GLU A 312 16.93 -15.24 -4.45
CA GLU A 312 17.96 -15.72 -5.40
C GLU A 312 17.85 -15.04 -6.76
N LYS A 313 16.62 -14.87 -7.27
CA LYS A 313 16.34 -14.08 -8.48
C LYS A 313 16.87 -12.66 -8.32
N TRP A 314 16.57 -11.99 -7.20
CA TRP A 314 17.06 -10.64 -6.92
C TRP A 314 18.58 -10.58 -6.89
N ASN A 315 19.22 -11.54 -6.24
CA ASN A 315 20.68 -11.59 -6.14
C ASN A 315 21.39 -11.85 -7.48
N LYS A 316 20.72 -12.51 -8.42
CA LYS A 316 21.21 -12.75 -9.78
C LYS A 316 20.96 -11.57 -10.74
N ALA A 317 20.07 -10.66 -10.39
CA ALA A 317 19.76 -9.49 -11.20
C ALA A 317 20.88 -8.43 -11.04
N ILE A 318 21.88 -8.52 -11.89
CA ILE A 318 23.09 -7.70 -11.88
C ILE A 318 23.11 -6.83 -13.17
N SER A 319 23.42 -5.56 -12.99
CA SER A 319 23.66 -4.64 -14.09
C SER A 319 24.83 -5.10 -14.97
N PRO A 320 24.64 -5.25 -16.27
CA PRO A 320 25.72 -5.62 -17.18
C PRO A 320 26.84 -4.57 -17.25
N SER A 321 26.52 -3.30 -17.05
CA SER A 321 27.47 -2.20 -17.22
C SER A 321 28.24 -1.89 -15.93
N THR A 322 27.59 -2.03 -14.75
CA THR A 322 28.19 -1.64 -13.47
C THR A 322 28.58 -2.81 -12.58
N GLY A 323 28.12 -4.03 -12.88
CA GLY A 323 28.26 -5.21 -12.00
C GLY A 323 27.48 -5.11 -10.68
N ARG A 324 26.64 -4.07 -10.50
CA ARG A 324 25.84 -3.86 -9.31
C ARG A 324 24.51 -4.62 -9.38
N ARG A 325 24.04 -5.10 -8.24
CA ARG A 325 22.70 -5.69 -8.13
C ARG A 325 21.62 -4.61 -8.26
N VAL A 326 20.43 -5.05 -8.67
CA VAL A 326 19.23 -4.21 -8.65
C VAL A 326 19.00 -3.65 -7.24
N ASP A 327 18.86 -2.34 -7.16
CA ASP A 327 18.57 -1.61 -5.93
C ASP A 327 17.10 -1.73 -5.55
N VAL A 328 16.21 -1.49 -6.52
CA VAL A 328 14.76 -1.53 -6.37
C VAL A 328 14.09 -2.01 -7.66
N VAL A 329 12.84 -2.44 -7.56
CA VAL A 329 11.96 -2.71 -8.71
C VAL A 329 10.95 -1.59 -8.85
N LEU A 330 10.90 -0.97 -10.03
CA LEU A 330 9.92 0.03 -10.44
C LEU A 330 8.80 -0.66 -11.20
N MET A 331 7.52 -0.42 -10.82
CA MET A 331 6.40 -1.13 -11.43
C MET A 331 5.05 -0.41 -11.20
N PRO A 332 3.96 -0.85 -11.86
CA PRO A 332 2.61 -0.42 -11.53
C PRO A 332 2.24 -0.67 -10.07
N VAL A 333 1.38 0.19 -9.51
CA VAL A 333 0.73 -0.07 -8.21
C VAL A 333 -0.48 -0.97 -8.39
N MET A 334 -1.28 -0.65 -9.41
CA MET A 334 -2.49 -1.37 -9.81
C MET A 334 -2.52 -1.48 -11.34
N PRO A 335 -3.29 -2.43 -11.92
CA PRO A 335 -3.44 -2.48 -13.36
C PRO A 335 -4.31 -1.34 -13.93
N HIS A 336 -4.97 -0.57 -13.09
CA HIS A 336 -5.91 0.49 -13.46
C HIS A 336 -5.79 1.70 -12.52
N PRO A 337 -6.18 2.93 -12.93
CA PRO A 337 -6.38 4.09 -12.06
C PRO A 337 -7.52 3.84 -11.05
N ALA A 338 -8.06 4.89 -10.41
CA ALA A 338 -9.33 4.74 -9.70
C ALA A 338 -10.41 4.24 -10.68
N VAL A 339 -11.30 3.37 -10.20
CA VAL A 339 -12.37 2.72 -10.98
C VAL A 339 -13.74 3.00 -10.38
N PRO A 340 -14.84 2.81 -11.12
CA PRO A 340 -16.17 2.84 -10.53
C PRO A 340 -16.29 1.89 -9.35
N HIS A 341 -17.14 2.22 -8.38
CA HIS A 341 -17.38 1.37 -7.21
C HIS A 341 -17.70 -0.08 -7.60
N LYS A 342 -17.17 -1.04 -6.86
CA LYS A 342 -17.27 -2.50 -7.05
C LYS A 342 -16.48 -3.05 -8.24
N ALA A 343 -15.70 -2.20 -8.91
CA ALA A 343 -14.87 -2.61 -10.05
C ALA A 343 -13.41 -2.93 -9.67
N CYS A 344 -12.94 -2.58 -8.46
CA CYS A 344 -11.61 -2.96 -7.99
C CYS A 344 -11.58 -4.43 -7.58
N ARG A 345 -10.98 -5.30 -8.42
CA ARG A 345 -10.99 -6.76 -8.20
C ARG A 345 -9.61 -7.41 -8.18
N TRP A 346 -8.60 -6.75 -8.74
CA TRP A 346 -7.25 -7.31 -8.82
C TRP A 346 -6.25 -6.47 -8.04
N VAL A 347 -5.49 -7.13 -7.16
CA VAL A 347 -4.48 -6.48 -6.31
C VAL A 347 -3.11 -7.20 -6.40
N GLY A 348 -2.88 -7.95 -7.47
CA GLY A 348 -1.65 -8.75 -7.68
C GLY A 348 -0.39 -7.92 -7.58
N TYR A 349 -0.37 -6.73 -8.20
CA TYR A 349 0.77 -5.82 -8.22
C TYR A 349 1.23 -5.33 -6.83
N THR A 350 0.32 -5.28 -5.87
CA THR A 350 0.63 -4.86 -4.50
C THR A 350 0.87 -6.03 -3.57
N LYS A 351 0.02 -7.08 -3.63
CA LYS A 351 0.06 -8.18 -2.65
C LYS A 351 1.31 -9.04 -2.72
N ILE A 352 1.99 -9.09 -3.88
CA ILE A 352 3.28 -9.78 -4.00
C ILE A 352 4.31 -9.27 -2.98
N TRP A 353 4.34 -7.97 -2.72
CA TRP A 353 5.28 -7.38 -1.77
C TRP A 353 4.89 -7.60 -0.31
N ASN A 354 3.62 -7.92 -0.03
CA ASN A 354 3.20 -8.43 1.28
C ASN A 354 3.63 -9.89 1.45
N PHE A 355 3.44 -10.72 0.43
CA PHE A 355 3.86 -12.13 0.43
C PHE A 355 5.37 -12.27 0.68
N LEU A 356 6.17 -11.44 0.05
CA LEU A 356 7.63 -11.40 0.19
C LEU A 356 8.09 -10.65 1.44
N ASP A 357 7.20 -9.91 2.10
CA ASP A 357 7.51 -8.97 3.19
C ASP A 357 8.54 -7.90 2.78
N TYR A 358 8.48 -7.43 1.56
CA TYR A 358 9.34 -6.37 1.02
C TYR A 358 8.72 -4.99 1.23
N THR A 359 9.56 -3.98 1.48
CA THR A 359 9.08 -2.59 1.57
C THR A 359 8.68 -2.06 0.19
N ALA A 360 7.64 -1.22 0.12
CA ALA A 360 7.18 -0.63 -1.13
C ALA A 360 6.61 0.78 -0.93
N LEU A 361 7.04 1.70 -1.78
CA LEU A 361 6.64 3.11 -1.79
C LEU A 361 5.83 3.42 -3.05
N VAL A 362 4.77 4.18 -2.92
CA VAL A 362 4.05 4.79 -4.03
C VAL A 362 4.47 6.26 -4.15
N VAL A 363 4.83 6.63 -5.37
CA VAL A 363 5.12 8.02 -5.77
C VAL A 363 4.11 8.42 -6.85
N PRO A 364 3.46 9.60 -6.77
CA PRO A 364 2.60 10.08 -7.85
C PRO A 364 3.38 10.22 -9.16
N GLY A 365 3.04 9.41 -10.16
CA GLY A 365 3.76 9.35 -11.44
C GLY A 365 3.21 10.30 -12.51
N GLY A 366 1.88 10.49 -12.51
CA GLY A 366 1.19 11.26 -13.52
C GLY A 366 -0.32 11.13 -13.42
N LYS A 367 -1.01 11.28 -14.53
CA LYS A 367 -2.46 11.17 -14.63
C LYS A 367 -2.89 10.58 -15.98
N VAL A 368 -4.13 10.11 -16.03
CA VAL A 368 -4.76 9.69 -17.30
C VAL A 368 -4.93 10.91 -18.20
N GLU A 369 -4.64 10.76 -19.49
CA GLU A 369 -4.73 11.81 -20.51
C GLU A 369 -5.54 11.33 -21.72
N ASP A 370 -6.08 12.25 -22.52
CA ASP A 370 -6.90 11.92 -23.70
C ASP A 370 -6.18 11.01 -24.69
N GLY A 371 -4.87 11.21 -24.89
CA GLY A 371 -4.04 10.37 -25.74
C GLY A 371 -3.99 8.89 -25.32
N ASP A 372 -4.22 8.57 -24.04
CA ASP A 372 -4.29 7.20 -23.58
C ASP A 372 -5.52 6.46 -24.15
N CYS A 373 -6.60 7.22 -24.44
CA CYS A 373 -7.84 6.67 -25.01
C CYS A 373 -7.67 6.26 -26.49
N GLU A 374 -6.71 6.82 -27.19
CA GLU A 374 -6.41 6.59 -28.61
C GLU A 374 -5.48 5.39 -28.81
N VAL A 375 -4.83 4.90 -27.75
CA VAL A 375 -3.91 3.76 -27.83
C VAL A 375 -4.66 2.52 -28.30
N ALA A 376 -4.15 1.89 -29.35
CA ALA A 376 -4.63 0.60 -29.85
C ALA A 376 -4.26 -0.50 -28.84
N TRP A 377 -5.11 -0.68 -27.84
CA TRP A 377 -4.91 -1.62 -26.74
C TRP A 377 -5.83 -2.83 -26.91
N GLN A 378 -5.50 -3.63 -27.92
CA GLN A 378 -6.17 -4.90 -28.21
C GLN A 378 -5.23 -6.06 -27.92
N TYR A 379 -5.72 -7.06 -27.21
CA TYR A 379 -4.99 -8.29 -26.89
C TYR A 379 -5.98 -9.39 -26.51
N GLU A 380 -5.52 -10.64 -26.56
CA GLU A 380 -6.28 -11.76 -26.04
C GLU A 380 -6.12 -11.87 -24.53
N PRO A 381 -7.18 -11.74 -23.73
CA PRO A 381 -7.10 -11.80 -22.28
C PRO A 381 -6.61 -13.15 -21.77
N ARG A 382 -5.76 -13.14 -20.78
CA ARG A 382 -5.15 -14.33 -20.16
C ARG A 382 -6.10 -15.09 -19.26
N SER A 383 -7.11 -14.41 -18.73
CA SER A 383 -8.07 -14.93 -17.75
C SER A 383 -9.34 -14.08 -17.70
N ALA A 384 -10.39 -14.59 -17.03
CA ALA A 384 -11.61 -13.81 -16.78
C ALA A 384 -11.34 -12.52 -15.97
N MET A 385 -10.31 -12.50 -15.12
CA MET A 385 -9.92 -11.29 -14.37
C MET A 385 -9.25 -10.26 -15.28
N ASP A 386 -8.43 -10.71 -16.21
CA ASP A 386 -7.77 -9.85 -17.20
C ASP A 386 -8.80 -9.26 -18.18
N GLU A 387 -9.77 -10.06 -18.65
CA GLU A 387 -10.92 -9.57 -19.45
C GLU A 387 -11.74 -8.55 -18.68
N TRP A 388 -12.03 -8.81 -17.38
CA TRP A 388 -12.72 -7.83 -16.53
C TRP A 388 -11.97 -6.50 -16.49
N ASN A 389 -10.67 -6.53 -16.28
CA ASN A 389 -9.85 -5.33 -16.26
C ASN A 389 -9.86 -4.59 -17.61
N ALA A 390 -9.80 -5.34 -18.72
CA ALA A 390 -9.90 -4.77 -20.06
C ALA A 390 -11.27 -4.11 -20.29
N GLN A 391 -12.36 -4.73 -19.85
CA GLN A 391 -13.69 -4.17 -19.95
C GLN A 391 -13.85 -2.89 -19.14
N VAL A 392 -13.29 -2.84 -17.92
CA VAL A 392 -13.28 -1.62 -17.09
C VAL A 392 -12.64 -0.44 -17.84
N TRP A 393 -11.54 -0.68 -18.57
CA TRP A 393 -10.92 0.36 -19.40
C TRP A 393 -11.81 0.78 -20.55
N ARG A 394 -12.30 -0.17 -21.35
CA ARG A 394 -13.17 0.11 -22.51
C ARG A 394 -14.37 0.98 -22.15
N ASP A 395 -15.01 0.67 -21.02
CA ASP A 395 -16.24 1.33 -20.58
C ASP A 395 -16.02 2.71 -19.95
N ASN A 396 -14.82 2.97 -19.37
CA ASN A 396 -14.62 4.14 -18.51
C ASN A 396 -13.45 5.05 -18.94
N LYS A 397 -12.70 4.72 -19.98
CA LYS A 397 -11.49 5.47 -20.36
C LYS A 397 -11.72 6.97 -20.60
N ALA A 398 -12.82 7.32 -21.26
CA ALA A 398 -13.17 8.72 -21.53
C ALA A 398 -13.45 9.50 -20.22
N ASP A 399 -14.20 8.92 -19.28
CA ASP A 399 -14.45 9.51 -17.97
C ASP A 399 -13.14 9.64 -17.17
N MET A 400 -12.29 8.61 -17.19
CA MET A 400 -10.99 8.62 -16.49
C MET A 400 -10.04 9.69 -17.01
N ALA A 401 -10.01 9.90 -18.34
CA ALA A 401 -9.20 10.94 -18.98
C ALA A 401 -9.77 12.33 -18.69
N ALA A 402 -11.07 12.54 -18.84
CA ALA A 402 -11.72 13.82 -18.55
C ALA A 402 -11.50 14.28 -17.10
N MET A 403 -11.44 13.35 -16.15
CA MET A 403 -11.11 13.63 -14.75
C MET A 403 -9.61 13.82 -14.52
N GLY A 404 -8.75 13.35 -15.41
CA GLY A 404 -7.32 13.30 -15.18
C GLY A 404 -6.96 12.49 -13.94
N LEU A 405 -7.52 11.28 -13.82
CA LEU A 405 -7.33 10.43 -12.64
C LEU A 405 -5.84 10.18 -12.36
N PRO A 406 -5.40 10.29 -11.11
CA PRO A 406 -4.01 10.07 -10.75
C PRO A 406 -3.54 8.64 -11.05
N VAL A 407 -2.27 8.53 -11.37
CA VAL A 407 -1.54 7.26 -11.51
C VAL A 407 -0.25 7.35 -10.70
N GLY A 408 -0.07 6.43 -9.76
CA GLY A 408 1.16 6.27 -9.00
C GLY A 408 2.08 5.23 -9.62
N VAL A 409 3.37 5.36 -9.32
CA VAL A 409 4.42 4.37 -9.62
C VAL A 409 4.85 3.73 -8.31
N GLN A 410 5.05 2.41 -8.30
CA GLN A 410 5.50 1.66 -7.14
C GLN A 410 7.00 1.38 -7.22
N ILE A 411 7.71 1.63 -6.13
CA ILE A 411 9.13 1.33 -5.94
C ILE A 411 9.22 0.30 -4.83
N ALA A 412 9.64 -0.92 -5.15
CA ALA A 412 9.79 -2.00 -4.18
C ALA A 412 11.27 -2.31 -3.92
N GLY A 413 11.64 -2.40 -2.65
CA GLY A 413 12.95 -2.84 -2.17
C GLY A 413 12.82 -4.09 -1.32
N ARG A 414 13.93 -4.72 -0.98
CA ARG A 414 13.93 -5.91 -0.12
C ARG A 414 13.50 -5.57 1.31
N LYS A 415 13.33 -6.60 2.10
CA LYS A 415 12.96 -6.46 3.51
C LYS A 415 13.97 -5.58 4.26
N PHE A 416 13.45 -4.60 5.04
CA PHE A 416 14.22 -3.63 5.82
C PHE A 416 15.11 -2.68 5.00
N GLU A 417 14.74 -2.40 3.74
CA GLU A 417 15.41 -1.40 2.90
C GLU A 417 14.58 -0.11 2.74
N GLU A 418 13.84 0.31 3.78
CA GLU A 418 12.97 1.49 3.74
C GLU A 418 13.76 2.76 3.36
N GLU A 419 14.93 2.96 3.96
CA GLU A 419 15.78 4.12 3.70
C GLU A 419 16.25 4.18 2.24
N LYS A 420 16.61 3.03 1.66
CA LYS A 420 16.96 2.93 0.25
C LYS A 420 15.76 3.25 -0.65
N VAL A 421 14.60 2.65 -0.38
CA VAL A 421 13.37 2.88 -1.15
C VAL A 421 12.94 4.35 -1.10
N LEU A 422 13.03 4.99 0.08
CA LEU A 422 12.74 6.41 0.24
C LEU A 422 13.74 7.30 -0.51
N ALA A 423 15.02 6.93 -0.55
CA ALA A 423 16.04 7.66 -1.30
C ALA A 423 15.80 7.55 -2.82
N VAL A 424 15.52 6.34 -3.33
CA VAL A 424 15.15 6.16 -4.75
C VAL A 424 13.86 6.91 -5.07
N GLY A 425 12.87 6.87 -4.16
CA GLY A 425 11.64 7.65 -4.28
C GLY A 425 11.92 9.14 -4.41
N ARG A 426 12.86 9.67 -3.64
CA ARG A 426 13.29 11.08 -3.73
C ARG A 426 13.91 11.40 -5.09
N VAL A 427 14.81 10.56 -5.59
CA VAL A 427 15.41 10.73 -6.91
C VAL A 427 14.33 10.78 -8.00
N LEU A 428 13.40 9.83 -7.98
CA LEU A 428 12.32 9.78 -8.97
C LEU A 428 11.37 10.97 -8.85
N ASP A 429 10.98 11.37 -7.62
CA ASP A 429 10.09 12.51 -7.40
C ASP A 429 10.68 13.83 -7.90
N ASP A 430 11.97 14.06 -7.66
CA ASP A 430 12.68 15.24 -8.16
C ASP A 430 12.71 15.26 -9.70
N LEU A 431 12.93 14.12 -10.37
CA LEU A 431 12.89 14.01 -11.83
C LEU A 431 11.48 14.25 -12.38
N LEU A 432 10.45 13.67 -11.78
CA LEU A 432 9.07 13.90 -12.17
C LEU A 432 8.62 15.35 -11.95
N ALA A 433 9.13 16.03 -10.92
CA ALA A 433 8.83 17.43 -10.64
C ALA A 433 9.37 18.35 -11.74
N THR A 434 10.53 18.07 -12.32
CA THR A 434 11.10 18.86 -13.42
C THR A 434 10.20 18.84 -14.67
N VAL A 435 9.55 17.71 -14.94
CA VAL A 435 8.60 17.57 -16.07
C VAL A 435 7.27 18.26 -15.78
N ARG A 436 6.78 18.21 -14.52
CA ARG A 436 5.53 18.87 -14.12
C ARG A 436 5.60 20.41 -14.17
N THR A 437 6.79 20.98 -14.05
CA THR A 437 7.01 22.45 -14.04
C THR A 437 7.34 23.04 -15.41
N GLN A 438 7.61 22.24 -16.44
CA GLN A 438 7.81 22.73 -17.80
C GLN A 438 6.46 23.18 -18.38
N PRO A 439 6.33 24.43 -18.90
CA PRO A 439 5.12 24.85 -19.60
C PRO A 439 4.94 23.97 -20.85
N ARG A 440 3.75 23.43 -21.02
CA ARG A 440 3.34 22.70 -22.22
C ARG A 440 3.14 23.66 -23.39
#